data_8742b9bd0a077489d0bb545ebdba5d11
#
_entry.id   8742b9bd0a077489d0bb545ebdba5d11
#
_cell.length_a   1.000
_cell.length_b   1.000
_cell.length_c   1.000
_cell.angle_alpha   90.00
_cell.angle_beta   90.00
_cell.angle_gamma   90.00
#
_symmetry.space_group_name_H-M   'P 1'
#
loop_
_entity.id
_entity.type
_entity.pdbx_description
1 polymer ?
#
loop_
_entity_poly.entity_id
_entity_poly.type
_entity_poly.pdbx_seq_one_letter_code
_entity_poly.pdbx_strand_id
1 'polypeptide(L)'
;PSGYEFYHAWLELDGKIVDIAIYGNAKFSPFSTFDVRFPIVMGSYEANEQGMEYRPFTFDEDWRDALISKVQGMPVVEYCDKSPKRILWKFACDLLDMSPLKANVDALRDTVKDDVI
;
A
#
# COMPACT_ATOMS: atom_id res chain seq x y z
N PRO A 1 -12.13 -23.07 -1.99
CA PRO A 1 -12.11 -22.06 -0.98
C PRO A 1 -12.07 -20.69 -1.60
N SER A 2 -12.91 -19.95 -1.07
CA SER A 2 -13.10 -18.58 -1.39
C SER A 2 -11.92 -17.71 -0.96
N GLY A 3 -10.87 -17.72 -1.74
CA GLY A 3 -9.84 -16.70 -1.59
C GLY A 3 -10.42 -15.36 -2.00
N TYR A 4 -10.13 -14.35 -1.23
CA TYR A 4 -10.46 -13.00 -1.63
C TYR A 4 -9.41 -12.53 -2.64
N GLU A 5 -9.84 -12.31 -3.88
CA GLU A 5 -8.95 -11.83 -4.93
C GLU A 5 -9.05 -10.33 -5.07
N PHE A 6 -7.91 -9.68 -5.15
CA PHE A 6 -7.83 -8.25 -5.39
C PHE A 6 -6.58 -7.91 -6.19
N TYR A 7 -6.66 -6.83 -6.91
CA TYR A 7 -5.54 -6.38 -7.74
C TYR A 7 -4.69 -5.37 -6.98
N HIS A 8 -3.39 -5.60 -6.96
CA HIS A 8 -2.44 -4.63 -6.44
C HIS A 8 -1.07 -4.83 -7.10
N ALA A 9 -0.18 -3.88 -6.91
CA ALA A 9 1.17 -3.94 -7.43
C ALA A 9 2.17 -4.20 -6.30
N TRP A 10 3.19 -4.97 -6.59
CA TRP A 10 4.31 -5.21 -5.69
C TRP A 10 5.61 -5.18 -6.47
N LEU A 11 6.72 -5.14 -5.75
CA LEU A 11 8.05 -5.24 -6.33
C LEU A 11 8.64 -6.62 -6.05
N GLU A 12 9.48 -7.07 -6.94
CA GLU A 12 10.33 -8.23 -6.71
C GLU A 12 11.79 -7.79 -6.76
N LEU A 13 12.55 -8.20 -5.76
CA LEU A 13 13.96 -7.86 -5.64
C LEU A 13 14.70 -9.08 -5.12
N ASP A 14 15.68 -9.55 -5.89
CA ASP A 14 16.51 -10.73 -5.54
C ASP A 14 15.67 -11.97 -5.14
N GLY A 15 14.59 -12.22 -5.88
CA GLY A 15 13.69 -13.34 -5.63
C GLY A 15 12.77 -13.17 -4.42
N LYS A 16 12.74 -12.00 -3.83
CA LYS A 16 11.86 -11.68 -2.71
C LYS A 16 10.76 -10.72 -3.12
N ILE A 17 9.60 -10.87 -2.50
CA ILE A 17 8.47 -9.97 -2.66
C ILE A 17 8.65 -8.79 -1.72
N VAL A 18 8.54 -7.58 -2.26
CA VAL A 18 8.52 -6.34 -1.49
C VAL A 18 7.14 -5.71 -1.70
N ASP A 19 6.29 -5.80 -0.70
CA ASP A 19 4.90 -5.38 -0.81
C ASP A 19 4.50 -4.48 0.36
N ILE A 20 4.61 -3.19 0.13
CA ILE A 20 4.21 -2.17 1.13
C ILE A 20 2.68 -2.10 1.22
N ALA A 21 1.99 -2.29 0.10
CA ALA A 21 0.55 -2.10 0.03
C ALA A 21 -0.22 -3.18 0.80
N ILE A 22 0.29 -4.42 0.84
CA ILE A 22 -0.43 -5.51 1.49
C ILE A 22 -0.61 -5.29 2.99
N TYR A 23 0.37 -4.69 3.63
CA TYR A 23 0.25 -4.36 5.05
C TYR A 23 -0.93 -3.41 5.32
N GLY A 24 -1.01 -2.33 4.55
CA GLY A 24 -2.10 -1.38 4.67
C GLY A 24 -3.45 -2.01 4.33
N ASN A 25 -3.50 -2.78 3.26
CA ASN A 25 -4.72 -3.47 2.85
C ASN A 25 -5.19 -4.47 3.91
N ALA A 26 -4.29 -5.25 4.48
CA ALA A 26 -4.63 -6.22 5.52
C ALA A 26 -5.09 -5.54 6.81
N LYS A 27 -4.41 -4.49 7.22
CA LYS A 27 -4.69 -3.82 8.50
C LYS A 27 -5.96 -2.97 8.47
N PHE A 28 -6.22 -2.30 7.36
CA PHE A 28 -7.28 -1.29 7.27
C PHE A 28 -8.51 -1.73 6.48
N SER A 29 -8.45 -2.87 5.81
CA SER A 29 -9.61 -3.40 5.10
C SER A 29 -10.58 -4.06 6.08
N PRO A 30 -11.87 -3.69 6.08
CA PRO A 30 -12.86 -4.33 6.93
C PRO A 30 -13.13 -5.80 6.52
N PHE A 31 -12.71 -6.19 5.34
CA PHE A 31 -12.90 -7.54 4.82
C PHE A 31 -11.67 -8.42 4.97
N SER A 32 -10.57 -7.87 5.46
CA SER A 32 -9.33 -8.62 5.62
C SER A 32 -9.40 -9.53 6.86
N THR A 33 -9.05 -10.79 6.65
CA THR A 33 -8.85 -11.76 7.72
C THR A 33 -7.36 -12.04 7.93
N PHE A 34 -6.49 -11.34 7.21
CA PHE A 34 -5.05 -11.56 7.29
C PHE A 34 -4.44 -10.82 8.47
N ASP A 35 -3.61 -11.51 9.21
CA ASP A 35 -2.70 -10.91 10.18
C ASP A 35 -1.32 -10.80 9.52
N VAL A 36 -1.16 -9.76 8.72
CA VAL A 36 0.11 -9.50 8.02
C VAL A 36 1.08 -8.84 8.97
N ARG A 37 2.22 -9.46 9.11
CA ARG A 37 3.30 -8.97 9.99
C ARG A 37 4.48 -8.52 9.15
N PHE A 38 5.24 -7.59 9.71
CA PHE A 38 6.54 -7.27 9.17
C PHE A 38 7.49 -8.47 9.31
N PRO A 39 8.45 -8.66 8.40
CA PRO A 39 8.84 -7.67 7.36
C PRO A 39 7.89 -7.66 6.16
N ILE A 40 7.85 -6.51 5.50
CA ILE A 40 7.16 -6.35 4.21
C ILE A 40 7.97 -6.92 3.04
N VAL A 41 9.19 -7.37 3.33
CA VAL A 41 10.06 -8.08 2.39
C VAL A 41 10.05 -9.55 2.78
N MET A 42 9.59 -10.41 1.88
CA MET A 42 9.43 -11.83 2.20
C MET A 42 9.66 -12.72 0.97
N GLY A 43 10.05 -13.96 1.21
CA GLY A 43 10.08 -14.98 0.18
C GLY A 43 8.68 -15.55 -0.08
N SER A 44 8.53 -16.26 -1.18
CA SER A 44 7.26 -16.91 -1.53
C SER A 44 6.79 -17.89 -0.45
N TYR A 45 7.71 -18.57 0.19
CA TYR A 45 7.40 -19.49 1.29
C TYR A 45 6.74 -18.76 2.48
N GLU A 46 7.32 -17.65 2.88
CA GLU A 46 6.80 -16.82 3.98
C GLU A 46 5.42 -16.25 3.66
N ALA A 47 5.21 -15.84 2.41
CA ALA A 47 3.92 -15.37 1.95
C ALA A 47 2.86 -16.48 2.03
N ASN A 48 3.21 -17.68 1.59
CA ASN A 48 2.31 -18.84 1.66
C ASN A 48 1.95 -19.20 3.10
N GLU A 49 2.90 -19.12 4.02
CA GLU A 49 2.63 -19.37 5.45
C GLU A 49 1.62 -18.36 6.02
N GLN A 50 1.57 -17.16 5.48
CA GLN A 50 0.60 -16.13 5.86
C GLN A 50 -0.72 -16.24 5.09
N GLY A 51 -0.88 -17.26 4.25
CA GLY A 51 -2.09 -17.48 3.47
C GLY A 51 -2.19 -16.59 2.23
N MET A 52 -1.09 -16.03 1.76
CA MET A 52 -1.06 -15.17 0.58
C MET A 52 -0.41 -15.88 -0.59
N GLU A 53 -1.02 -15.76 -1.76
CA GLU A 53 -0.47 -16.27 -3.00
C GLU A 53 -0.32 -15.11 -3.99
N TYR A 54 0.91 -14.87 -4.43
CA TYR A 54 1.22 -13.82 -5.39
C TYR A 54 1.23 -14.40 -6.81
N ARG A 55 0.29 -13.98 -7.62
CA ARG A 55 0.18 -14.40 -9.02
C ARG A 55 0.38 -13.21 -9.93
N PRO A 56 1.58 -13.06 -10.52
CA PRO A 56 1.81 -11.99 -11.48
C PRO A 56 1.04 -12.26 -12.77
N PHE A 57 0.50 -11.20 -13.35
CA PHE A 57 -0.09 -11.25 -14.67
C PHE A 57 0.09 -9.93 -15.40
N THR A 58 -0.04 -9.98 -16.71
CA THR A 58 0.11 -8.79 -17.55
C THR A 58 -1.17 -7.99 -17.55
N PHE A 59 -1.07 -6.71 -17.20
CA PHE A 59 -2.17 -5.77 -17.29
C PHE A 59 -2.40 -5.32 -18.73
N ASP A 60 -3.64 -4.97 -19.01
CA ASP A 60 -3.98 -4.12 -20.15
C ASP A 60 -3.36 -2.74 -19.94
N GLU A 61 -2.48 -2.33 -20.86
CA GLU A 61 -1.77 -1.05 -20.76
C GLU A 61 -2.71 0.14 -20.79
N ASP A 62 -3.77 0.08 -21.59
CA ASP A 62 -4.76 1.17 -21.67
C ASP A 62 -5.47 1.36 -20.35
N TRP A 63 -5.81 0.28 -19.67
CA TRP A 63 -6.45 0.33 -18.37
C TRP A 63 -5.51 0.88 -17.30
N ARG A 64 -4.26 0.44 -17.31
CA ARG A 64 -3.22 0.96 -16.42
C ARG A 64 -3.04 2.47 -16.63
N ASP A 65 -2.91 2.90 -17.87
CA ASP A 65 -2.70 4.30 -18.20
C ASP A 65 -3.92 5.16 -17.81
N ALA A 66 -5.13 4.63 -17.97
CA ALA A 66 -6.34 5.30 -17.53
C ALA A 66 -6.39 5.48 -16.00
N LEU A 67 -5.89 4.52 -15.23
CA LEU A 67 -5.79 4.64 -13.77
C LEU A 67 -4.73 5.67 -13.35
N ILE A 68 -3.56 5.61 -13.97
CA ILE A 68 -2.45 6.51 -13.67
C ILE A 68 -2.81 7.96 -14.01
N SER A 69 -3.48 8.19 -15.14
CA SER A 69 -3.86 9.54 -15.59
C SER A 69 -4.73 10.28 -14.58
N LYS A 70 -5.47 9.57 -13.74
CA LYS A 70 -6.34 10.19 -12.72
C LYS A 70 -5.54 10.82 -11.57
N VAL A 71 -4.34 10.35 -11.34
CA VAL A 71 -3.52 10.78 -10.19
C VAL A 71 -2.19 11.41 -10.62
N GLN A 72 -1.77 11.25 -11.86
CA GLN A 72 -0.52 11.79 -12.36
C GLN A 72 -0.48 13.32 -12.21
N GLY A 73 0.57 13.82 -11.61
CA GLY A 73 0.74 15.25 -11.35
C GLY A 73 -0.03 15.76 -10.13
N MET A 74 -0.79 14.91 -9.45
CA MET A 74 -1.48 15.29 -8.22
C MET A 74 -0.47 15.46 -7.08
N PRO A 75 -0.56 16.53 -6.28
CA PRO A 75 0.26 16.63 -5.08
C PRO A 75 0.05 15.43 -4.14
N VAL A 76 1.14 14.91 -3.58
CA VAL A 76 1.07 13.77 -2.66
C VAL A 76 0.16 14.08 -1.46
N VAL A 77 0.25 15.29 -0.93
CA VAL A 77 -0.61 15.74 0.18
C VAL A 77 -2.10 15.63 -0.19
N GLU A 78 -2.46 16.10 -1.39
CA GLU A 78 -3.84 16.02 -1.86
C GLU A 78 -4.31 14.57 -2.00
N TYR A 79 -3.49 13.72 -2.59
CA TYR A 79 -3.81 12.30 -2.74
C TYR A 79 -4.05 11.61 -1.40
N CYS A 80 -3.17 11.83 -0.44
CA CYS A 80 -3.29 11.25 0.89
C CYS A 80 -4.48 11.80 1.68
N ASP A 81 -4.78 13.09 1.54
CA ASP A 81 -5.92 13.72 2.20
C ASP A 81 -7.27 13.20 1.69
N LYS A 82 -7.33 12.85 0.41
CA LYS A 82 -8.52 12.29 -0.23
C LYS A 82 -8.74 10.81 0.08
N SER A 83 -7.74 10.14 0.63
CA SER A 83 -7.90 8.72 0.98
C SER A 83 -9.00 8.55 2.02
N PRO A 84 -9.80 7.46 1.95
CA PRO A 84 -10.86 7.20 2.90
C PRO A 84 -10.38 7.27 4.34
N LYS A 85 -11.02 8.08 5.18
CA LYS A 85 -10.64 8.28 6.59
C LYS A 85 -9.18 8.69 6.78
N ARG A 86 -8.57 9.29 5.75
CA ARG A 86 -7.16 9.69 5.72
C ARG A 86 -6.21 8.53 6.06
N ILE A 87 -6.58 7.36 5.57
CA ILE A 87 -5.92 6.10 5.92
C ILE A 87 -4.44 6.07 5.51
N LEU A 88 -4.07 6.76 4.44
CA LEU A 88 -2.69 6.77 3.96
C LEU A 88 -1.75 7.50 4.94
N TRP A 89 -2.22 8.54 5.61
CA TRP A 89 -1.43 9.18 6.67
C TRP A 89 -1.24 8.26 7.87
N LYS A 90 -2.28 7.54 8.26
CA LYS A 90 -2.18 6.56 9.35
C LYS A 90 -1.22 5.44 9.01
N PHE A 91 -1.27 4.96 7.77
CA PHE A 91 -0.37 3.93 7.29
C PHE A 91 1.09 4.41 7.29
N ALA A 92 1.34 5.63 6.82
CA ALA A 92 2.68 6.21 6.86
C ALA A 92 3.22 6.34 8.28
N CYS A 93 2.40 6.80 9.22
CA CYS A 93 2.78 6.85 10.64
C CYS A 93 3.14 5.46 11.17
N ASP A 94 2.36 4.46 10.84
CA ASP A 94 2.61 3.08 11.26
C ASP A 94 3.95 2.55 10.75
N LEU A 95 4.26 2.79 9.46
CA LEU A 95 5.53 2.38 8.86
C LEU A 95 6.74 3.06 9.51
N LEU A 96 6.56 4.26 10.02
CA LEU A 96 7.61 5.04 10.66
C LEU A 96 7.62 4.89 12.19
N ASP A 97 6.82 3.96 12.71
CA ASP A 97 6.68 3.73 14.15
C ASP A 97 6.29 4.99 14.92
N MET A 98 5.35 5.75 14.36
CA MET A 98 4.82 6.98 14.93
C MET A 98 3.34 6.83 15.25
N SER A 99 2.87 7.47 16.31
CA SER A 99 1.43 7.57 16.56
C SER A 99 0.76 8.48 15.54
N PRO A 100 -0.46 8.16 15.05
CA PRO A 100 -1.16 8.97 14.05
C PRO A 100 -1.82 10.23 14.64
N LEU A 101 -1.08 10.95 15.46
CA LEU A 101 -1.49 12.21 16.05
C LEU A 101 -1.36 13.34 15.03
N LYS A 102 -2.17 14.38 15.20
CA LYS A 102 -2.18 15.54 14.30
C LYS A 102 -0.79 16.12 14.07
N ALA A 103 0.01 16.26 15.11
CA ALA A 103 1.36 16.82 14.99
C ALA A 103 2.26 15.95 14.09
N ASN A 104 2.17 14.64 14.20
CA ASN A 104 2.96 13.71 13.38
C ASN A 104 2.48 13.72 11.92
N VAL A 105 1.19 13.77 11.70
CA VAL A 105 0.62 13.88 10.35
C VAL A 105 1.03 15.21 9.72
N ASP A 106 0.97 16.31 10.45
CA ASP A 106 1.39 17.62 9.95
C ASP A 106 2.89 17.64 9.58
N ALA A 107 3.73 16.96 10.36
CA ALA A 107 5.15 16.82 10.04
C ALA A 107 5.37 16.01 8.74
N LEU A 108 4.63 14.94 8.55
CA LEU A 108 4.69 14.16 7.30
C LEU A 108 4.19 14.97 6.11
N ARG A 109 3.11 15.71 6.27
CA ARG A 109 2.58 16.61 5.23
C ARG A 109 3.63 17.64 4.82
N ASP A 110 4.32 18.23 5.78
CA ASP A 110 5.37 19.21 5.51
C ASP A 110 6.54 18.58 4.75
N THR A 111 6.92 17.35 5.10
CA THR A 111 8.00 16.61 4.44
C THR A 111 7.73 16.39 2.96
N VAL A 112 6.51 16.11 2.57
CA VAL A 112 6.13 15.78 1.19
C VAL A 112 5.36 16.88 0.47
N LYS A 113 5.34 18.08 1.03
CA LYS A 113 4.51 19.21 0.54
C LYS A 113 4.74 19.60 -0.91
N ASP A 114 5.95 19.39 -1.40
CA ASP A 114 6.33 19.71 -2.78
C ASP A 114 6.37 18.50 -3.71
N ASP A 115 6.06 17.32 -3.19
CA ASP A 115 6.09 16.08 -3.96
C ASP A 115 4.78 15.90 -4.75
N VAL A 116 4.93 15.35 -5.94
CA VAL A 116 3.81 15.00 -6.83
C VAL A 116 3.91 13.54 -7.26
N ILE A 117 2.77 12.96 -7.58
CA ILE A 117 2.69 11.59 -8.10
C ILE A 117 3.07 11.56 -9.58
#